data_22499e1104abd2a80a3bd837f77a3770
#
_entry.id   22499e1104abd2a80a3bd837f77a3770
#
_cell.length_a   1.000
_cell.length_b   1.000
_cell.length_c   1.000
_cell.angle_alpha   90.00
_cell.angle_beta   90.00
_cell.angle_gamma   90.00
#
_symmetry.space_group_name_H-M   'P 1'
#
loop_
_entity.id
_entity.type
_entity.pdbx_description
1 polymer ?
#
loop_
_entity_poly.entity_id
_entity_poly.type
_entity_poly.pdbx_seq_one_letter_code
_entity_poly.pdbx_strand_id
1 'polypeptide(L)'
;MAVSYRIAVIGDWESVMGFRELGLDAYPASTPEEAREIIHKLTKEDCAVIYLTEQLAVKLEDVIARYKDALRPAIILIPGKEGSLGVGKRSIQSAIERAVGADIL
;
A
#
# COMPACT_ATOMS: atom_id res chain seq x y z
N MET A 1 20.58 7.37 -18.39
CA MET A 1 19.78 6.13 -18.22
C MET A 1 18.60 6.42 -17.28
N ALA A 2 17.41 6.06 -17.69
CA ALA A 2 16.24 6.30 -16.87
C ALA A 2 16.21 5.32 -15.70
N VAL A 3 15.92 5.82 -14.50
CA VAL A 3 15.71 4.97 -13.34
C VAL A 3 14.26 4.49 -13.38
N SER A 4 14.07 3.19 -13.33
CA SER A 4 12.76 2.58 -13.37
C SER A 4 12.41 2.06 -11.99
N TYR A 5 11.31 2.55 -11.42
CA TYR A 5 10.82 2.08 -10.14
C TYR A 5 9.65 1.14 -10.33
N ARG A 6 9.59 0.12 -9.48
CA ARG A 6 8.49 -0.82 -9.51
C ARG A 6 7.26 -0.26 -8.81
N ILE A 7 6.11 -0.73 -9.26
CA ILE A 7 4.84 -0.48 -8.60
C ILE A 7 4.28 -1.84 -8.25
N ALA A 8 4.07 -2.10 -6.98
CA ALA A 8 3.63 -3.39 -6.48
C ALA A 8 2.20 -3.32 -5.96
N VAL A 9 1.51 -4.45 -5.98
CA VAL A 9 0.19 -4.59 -5.37
C VAL A 9 0.19 -5.84 -4.49
N ILE A 10 -0.27 -5.70 -3.27
CA ILE A 10 -0.31 -6.78 -2.27
C ILE A 10 -1.75 -6.95 -1.80
N GLY A 11 -2.24 -8.15 -1.82
CA GLY A 11 -3.59 -8.43 -1.36
C GLY A 11 -4.06 -9.81 -1.75
N ASP A 12 -5.37 -10.02 -1.70
CA ASP A 12 -5.97 -11.28 -2.09
C ASP A 12 -5.74 -11.56 -3.57
N TRP A 13 -5.76 -12.82 -3.93
CA TRP A 13 -5.47 -13.28 -5.28
C TRP A 13 -6.27 -12.54 -6.35
N GLU A 14 -7.58 -12.45 -6.16
CA GLU A 14 -8.45 -11.85 -7.16
C GLU A 14 -8.12 -10.38 -7.41
N SER A 15 -7.88 -9.64 -6.35
CA SER A 15 -7.57 -8.21 -6.44
C SER A 15 -6.24 -7.98 -7.15
N VAL A 16 -5.19 -8.72 -6.75
CA VAL A 16 -3.86 -8.47 -7.30
C VAL A 16 -3.73 -8.93 -8.75
N MET A 17 -4.45 -9.97 -9.15
CA MET A 17 -4.37 -10.46 -10.53
C MET A 17 -4.94 -9.45 -11.52
N GLY A 18 -5.96 -8.70 -11.12
CA GLY A 18 -6.48 -7.62 -11.95
C GLY A 18 -5.44 -6.55 -12.22
N PHE A 19 -4.67 -6.20 -11.20
CA PHE A 19 -3.60 -5.21 -11.35
C PHE A 19 -2.41 -5.74 -12.13
N ARG A 20 -2.16 -7.04 -12.03
CA ARG A 20 -1.07 -7.66 -12.79
C ARG A 20 -1.23 -7.45 -14.29
N GLU A 21 -2.46 -7.51 -14.78
CA GLU A 21 -2.75 -7.31 -16.19
C GLU A 21 -2.42 -5.89 -16.63
N LEU A 22 -2.37 -4.95 -15.69
CA LEU A 22 -2.01 -3.56 -15.97
C LEU A 22 -0.51 -3.31 -15.89
N GLY A 23 0.28 -4.35 -15.65
CA GLY A 23 1.73 -4.24 -15.62
C GLY A 23 2.34 -4.02 -14.23
N LEU A 24 1.54 -4.11 -13.18
CA LEU A 24 2.04 -4.00 -11.82
C LEU A 24 2.60 -5.34 -11.34
N ASP A 25 3.55 -5.29 -10.42
CA ASP A 25 4.08 -6.50 -9.79
C ASP A 25 3.08 -6.97 -8.73
N ALA A 26 2.50 -8.14 -8.96
CA ALA A 26 1.44 -8.66 -8.10
C ALA A 26 2.00 -9.64 -7.07
N TYR A 27 1.64 -9.42 -5.80
CA TYR A 27 2.07 -10.26 -4.68
C TYR A 27 0.84 -10.72 -3.90
N PRO A 28 0.28 -11.88 -4.22
CA PRO A 28 -0.83 -12.42 -3.43
C PRO A 28 -0.38 -12.70 -2.00
N ALA A 29 -1.17 -12.29 -1.03
CA ALA A 29 -0.93 -12.55 0.38
C ALA A 29 -2.26 -12.85 1.05
N SER A 30 -2.31 -13.92 1.82
CA SER A 30 -3.50 -14.34 2.54
C SER A 30 -3.47 -13.90 3.99
N THR A 31 -2.30 -13.61 4.53
CA THR A 31 -2.13 -13.24 5.93
C THR A 31 -1.34 -11.96 6.07
N PRO A 32 -1.54 -11.23 7.19
CA PRO A 32 -0.75 -10.03 7.45
C PRO A 32 0.75 -10.32 7.53
N GLU A 33 1.12 -11.49 8.02
CA GLU A 33 2.52 -11.89 8.14
C GLU A 33 3.18 -12.01 6.77
N GLU A 34 2.50 -12.63 5.83
CA GLU A 34 3.00 -12.73 4.45
C GLU A 34 3.16 -11.33 3.83
N ALA A 35 2.16 -10.48 4.03
CA ALA A 35 2.21 -9.13 3.50
C ALA A 35 3.35 -8.33 4.13
N ARG A 36 3.59 -8.50 5.42
CA ARG A 36 4.68 -7.82 6.12
C ARG A 36 6.04 -8.20 5.53
N GLU A 37 6.24 -9.48 5.27
CA GLU A 37 7.48 -9.96 4.66
C GLU A 37 7.68 -9.39 3.26
N ILE A 38 6.61 -9.36 2.47
CA ILE A 38 6.66 -8.81 1.12
C ILE A 38 7.02 -7.33 1.16
N ILE A 39 6.37 -6.57 2.02
CA ILE A 39 6.65 -5.13 2.17
C ILE A 39 8.12 -4.93 2.56
N HIS A 40 8.60 -5.69 3.53
CA HIS A 40 9.98 -5.59 3.98
C HIS A 40 10.96 -5.87 2.84
N LYS A 41 10.68 -6.87 2.02
CA LYS A 41 11.48 -7.19 0.85
C LYS A 41 11.46 -6.04 -0.15
N LEU A 42 10.29 -5.50 -0.43
CA LEU A 42 10.11 -4.43 -1.41
C LEU A 42 10.80 -3.13 -0.99
N THR A 43 10.91 -2.88 0.30
CA THR A 43 11.61 -1.68 0.77
C THR A 43 13.10 -1.73 0.48
N LYS A 44 13.64 -2.91 0.25
CA LYS A 44 15.05 -3.08 -0.10
C LYS A 44 15.29 -3.09 -1.60
N GLU A 45 14.22 -3.02 -2.37
CA GLU A 45 14.27 -2.96 -3.82
C GLU A 45 13.82 -1.56 -4.26
N ASP A 46 13.92 -1.27 -5.54
CA ASP A 46 13.51 0.03 -6.06
C ASP A 46 12.01 0.06 -6.30
N CYS A 47 11.25 -0.02 -5.23
CA CYS A 47 9.79 0.03 -5.28
C CYS A 47 9.32 1.43 -4.91
N ALA A 48 8.60 2.07 -5.81
CA ALA A 48 8.11 3.42 -5.59
C ALA A 48 6.76 3.44 -4.88
N VAL A 49 5.87 2.51 -5.22
CA VAL A 49 4.50 2.49 -4.71
C VAL A 49 4.09 1.06 -4.39
N ILE A 50 3.44 0.89 -3.25
CA ILE A 50 2.83 -0.37 -2.86
C ILE A 50 1.34 -0.12 -2.66
N TYR A 51 0.51 -0.75 -3.50
CA TYR A 51 -0.92 -0.79 -3.29
C TYR A 51 -1.23 -1.95 -2.37
N LEU A 52 -1.87 -1.68 -1.27
CA LEU A 52 -2.16 -2.68 -0.23
C LEU A 52 -3.65 -2.72 0.02
N THR A 53 -4.25 -3.92 -0.01
CA THR A 53 -5.68 -4.03 0.24
C THR A 53 -6.00 -3.66 1.69
N GLU A 54 -7.17 -3.04 1.87
CA GLU A 54 -7.60 -2.58 3.19
C GLU A 54 -7.70 -3.72 4.20
N GLN A 55 -8.10 -4.91 3.75
CA GLN A 55 -8.25 -6.07 4.60
C GLN A 55 -6.94 -6.45 5.29
N LEU A 56 -5.82 -6.31 4.58
CA LEU A 56 -4.50 -6.54 5.17
C LEU A 56 -4.02 -5.33 5.95
N ALA A 57 -4.32 -4.16 5.45
CA ALA A 57 -3.83 -2.90 6.05
C ALA A 57 -4.30 -2.70 7.48
N VAL A 58 -5.52 -3.11 7.81
CA VAL A 58 -6.05 -2.95 9.17
C VAL A 58 -5.22 -3.70 10.21
N LYS A 59 -4.47 -4.70 9.78
CA LYS A 59 -3.60 -5.49 10.67
C LYS A 59 -2.13 -5.14 10.53
N LEU A 60 -1.82 -4.10 9.76
CA LEU A 60 -0.45 -3.67 9.47
C LEU A 60 -0.24 -2.19 9.75
N GLU A 61 -0.98 -1.64 10.71
CA GLU A 61 -0.88 -0.23 11.05
C GLU A 61 0.54 0.19 11.44
N ASP A 62 1.24 -0.69 12.13
CA ASP A 62 2.63 -0.43 12.54
C ASP A 62 3.56 -0.29 11.34
N VAL A 63 3.36 -1.14 10.32
CA VAL A 63 4.16 -1.08 9.09
C VAL A 63 3.85 0.20 8.33
N ILE A 64 2.57 0.49 8.17
CA ILE A 64 2.13 1.68 7.44
C ILE A 64 2.67 2.94 8.12
N ALA A 65 2.60 3.00 9.45
CA ALA A 65 3.11 4.12 10.21
C ALA A 65 4.62 4.31 10.01
N ARG A 66 5.36 3.21 9.91
CA ARG A 66 6.81 3.25 9.70
C ARG A 66 7.19 3.94 8.41
N TYR A 67 6.43 3.70 7.34
CA TYR A 67 6.73 4.24 6.02
C TYR A 67 5.92 5.48 5.66
N LYS A 68 5.13 5.98 6.58
CA LYS A 68 4.26 7.13 6.35
C LYS A 68 5.01 8.36 5.87
N ASP A 69 6.16 8.63 6.47
CA ASP A 69 6.96 9.81 6.13
C ASP A 69 8.12 9.49 5.20
N ALA A 70 8.22 8.24 4.77
CA ALA A 70 9.28 7.84 3.86
C ALA A 70 8.97 8.36 2.46
N LEU A 71 10.02 8.75 1.74
CA LEU A 71 9.87 9.17 0.36
C LEU A 71 9.41 7.99 -0.51
N ARG A 72 9.96 6.81 -0.24
CA ARG A 72 9.64 5.57 -0.94
C ARG A 72 9.76 4.39 0.02
N PRO A 73 8.93 3.36 -0.14
CA PRO A 73 7.76 3.32 -1.01
C PRO A 73 6.58 4.08 -0.41
N ALA A 74 5.72 4.61 -1.26
CA ALA A 74 4.43 5.13 -0.81
C ALA A 74 3.46 3.95 -0.68
N ILE A 75 2.78 3.83 0.44
CA ILE A 75 1.81 2.77 0.64
C ILE A 75 0.41 3.36 0.49
N ILE A 76 -0.32 2.86 -0.51
CA ILE A 76 -1.66 3.34 -0.85
C ILE A 76 -2.66 2.22 -0.62
N LEU A 77 -3.70 2.49 0.16
CA LEU A 77 -4.71 1.50 0.48
C LEU A 77 -5.76 1.42 -0.62
N ILE A 78 -6.14 0.20 -0.98
CA ILE A 78 -7.14 -0.06 -2.00
C ILE A 78 -8.17 -1.06 -1.47
N PRO A 79 -9.40 -1.05 -2.02
CA PRO A 79 -10.40 -2.06 -1.66
C PRO A 79 -9.95 -3.44 -2.13
N GLY A 80 -10.23 -4.47 -1.33
CA GLY A 80 -10.04 -5.85 -1.72
C GLY A 80 -11.27 -6.41 -2.44
N LYS A 81 -11.31 -7.73 -2.62
CA LYS A 81 -12.39 -8.39 -3.33
C LYS A 81 -13.76 -8.20 -2.68
N GLU A 82 -13.78 -7.97 -1.39
CA GLU A 82 -15.02 -7.78 -0.65
C GLU A 82 -15.47 -6.31 -0.64
N GLY A 83 -14.81 -5.47 -1.41
CA GLY A 83 -15.12 -4.06 -1.47
C GLY A 83 -14.42 -3.26 -0.39
N SER A 84 -14.76 -1.99 -0.31
CA SER A 84 -14.13 -1.09 0.63
C SER A 84 -14.65 -1.29 2.04
N LEU A 85 -13.74 -1.37 2.99
CA LEU A 85 -14.07 -1.38 4.41
C LEU A 85 -14.21 0.03 4.98
N GLY A 86 -13.94 1.04 4.15
CA GLY A 86 -13.91 2.42 4.61
C GLY A 86 -12.62 2.81 5.30
N VAL A 87 -11.74 1.87 5.55
CA VAL A 87 -10.47 2.13 6.24
C VAL A 87 -9.54 2.99 5.39
N GLY A 88 -9.42 2.64 4.11
CA GLY A 88 -8.60 3.41 3.19
C GLY A 88 -9.07 4.85 3.07
N LYS A 89 -10.38 5.03 2.97
CA LYS A 89 -10.98 6.35 2.90
C LYS A 89 -10.67 7.16 4.15
N ARG A 90 -10.83 6.54 5.32
CA ARG A 90 -10.52 7.21 6.60
C ARG A 90 -9.04 7.57 6.70
N SER A 91 -8.18 6.66 6.30
CA SER A 91 -6.74 6.89 6.35
C SER A 91 -6.32 8.02 5.42
N ILE A 92 -6.87 8.04 4.21
CA ILE A 92 -6.61 9.09 3.24
C ILE A 92 -7.14 10.42 3.77
N GLN A 93 -8.35 10.42 4.30
CA GLN A 93 -8.96 11.61 4.86
C GLN A 93 -8.15 12.16 6.02
N SER A 94 -7.72 11.29 6.94
CA SER A 94 -6.87 11.70 8.05
C SER A 94 -5.55 12.28 7.60
N ALA A 95 -4.95 11.69 6.56
CA ALA A 95 -3.70 12.18 6.01
C ALA A 95 -3.89 13.56 5.36
N ILE A 96 -4.99 13.74 4.65
CA ILE A 96 -5.33 15.01 4.02
C ILE A 96 -5.58 16.07 5.09
N GLU A 97 -6.32 15.75 6.13
CA GLU A 97 -6.61 16.66 7.23
C GLU A 97 -5.33 17.10 7.92
N ARG A 98 -4.41 16.18 8.15
CA ARG A 98 -3.13 16.53 8.77
C ARG A 98 -2.28 17.41 7.87
N ALA A 99 -2.25 17.11 6.57
CA ALA A 99 -1.50 17.89 5.61
C ALA A 99 -2.08 19.30 5.49
N VAL A 100 -3.40 19.40 5.37
CA VAL A 100 -4.08 20.71 5.29
C VAL A 100 -3.90 21.48 6.59
N GLY A 101 -4.02 20.82 7.74
CA GLY A 101 -3.79 21.45 9.02
C GLY A 101 -2.38 22.00 9.14
N ALA A 102 -1.39 21.25 8.66
CA ALA A 102 0.00 21.69 8.66
C ALA A 102 0.19 22.89 7.72
N ASP A 103 -0.49 22.89 6.58
CA ASP A 103 -0.38 23.99 5.62
C ASP A 103 -1.06 25.26 6.12
N ILE A 104 -2.10 25.11 6.91
CA ILE A 104 -2.81 26.26 7.47
C ILE A 104 -2.07 26.85 8.67
N LEU A 105 -1.40 26.00 9.39
CA LEU A 105 -0.62 26.44 10.54
C LEU A 105 0.69 27.10 10.12
#